data_7e76ebe34dc9c09765521979c68f2147
#
_entry.id   7e76ebe34dc9c09765521979c68f2147
#
_cell.length_a   1.000
_cell.length_b   1.000
_cell.length_c   1.000
_cell.angle_alpha   90.00
_cell.angle_beta   90.00
_cell.angle_gamma   90.00
#
_symmetry.space_group_name_H-M   'P 1'
#
loop_
_entity.id
_entity.type
_entity.pdbx_description
1 polymer ?
#
loop_
_entity_poly.entity_id
_entity_poly.type
_entity_poly.pdbx_seq_one_letter_code
_entity_poly.pdbx_strand_id
1 'polypeptide(L)'
;DLVAGRGMDSAVRASSGTDDAERHGFAGFGALSGGSLRYNTGSHLDMNSLSLLTGLSWGIDLAPGRLTLGAFFEYGNGSYDTHNSFTNAASVDGDGNAYYLGGGILARMDFVNIGPGRFYAEASGRAGKTHNEYDSSDLRDAAGRKADYDSSSPYYGLHFGTGYVWNINDAATLDLYGKYFWTRQQGDSVGLSTGEHLSFDDINSSRLRFG
;
A
#
# COMPACT_ATOMS: atom_id res chain seq x y z
N ASP A 1 -3.30 2.47 -0.88
CA ASP A 1 -2.35 2.54 0.22
C ASP A 1 -3.09 2.28 1.54
N LEU A 2 -2.80 1.13 2.16
CA LEU A 2 -3.48 0.67 3.37
C LEU A 2 -3.09 1.52 4.60
N VAL A 3 -1.86 2.04 4.63
CA VAL A 3 -1.32 2.85 5.73
C VAL A 3 -2.11 4.15 5.87
N ALA A 4 -2.23 4.92 4.80
CA ALA A 4 -2.85 6.25 4.78
C ALA A 4 -4.39 6.25 4.86
N GLY A 5 -4.97 5.09 4.84
CA GLY A 5 -6.40 4.89 5.07
C GLY A 5 -6.62 4.21 6.42
N ARG A 6 -6.99 2.96 6.35
CA ARG A 6 -7.39 2.17 7.53
C ARG A 6 -6.29 2.02 8.59
N GLY A 7 -5.01 1.95 8.17
CA GLY A 7 -3.88 1.83 9.09
C GLY A 7 -3.72 3.05 9.99
N MET A 8 -3.72 4.26 9.41
CA MET A 8 -3.64 5.52 10.16
C MET A 8 -4.80 5.69 11.14
N ASP A 9 -6.04 5.48 10.67
CA ASP A 9 -7.22 5.58 11.52
C ASP A 9 -7.22 4.54 12.65
N SER A 10 -6.75 3.32 12.37
CA SER A 10 -6.61 2.26 13.38
C SER A 10 -5.55 2.62 14.43
N ALA A 11 -4.41 3.19 14.01
CA ALA A 11 -3.35 3.64 14.91
C ALA A 11 -3.82 4.77 15.84
N VAL A 12 -4.55 5.75 15.28
CA VAL A 12 -5.14 6.86 16.04
C VAL A 12 -6.14 6.36 17.07
N ARG A 13 -7.07 5.48 16.66
CA ARG A 13 -8.06 4.89 17.59
C ARG A 13 -7.39 4.07 18.68
N ALA A 14 -6.41 3.25 18.34
CA ALA A 14 -5.70 2.44 19.31
C ALA A 14 -4.97 3.30 20.34
N SER A 15 -4.29 4.38 19.90
CA SER A 15 -3.58 5.31 20.78
C SER A 15 -4.51 6.23 21.58
N SER A 16 -5.77 6.42 21.13
CA SER A 16 -6.78 7.25 21.83
C SER A 16 -7.63 6.46 22.81
N GLY A 17 -7.58 5.14 22.76
CA GLY A 17 -8.45 4.26 23.53
C GLY A 17 -7.98 4.07 24.96
N THR A 18 -8.80 4.52 25.84
CA THR A 18 -9.17 4.26 27.22
C THR A 18 -9.02 5.48 28.11
N ASP A 19 -10.11 5.87 28.75
CA ASP A 19 -10.30 6.97 29.70
C ASP A 19 -9.49 6.86 31.01
N ASP A 20 -8.46 6.03 31.06
CA ASP A 20 -7.54 5.97 32.19
C ASP A 20 -6.32 6.85 31.96
N ALA A 21 -6.29 7.97 32.65
CA ALA A 21 -5.28 9.02 32.62
C ALA A 21 -3.82 8.60 32.94
N GLU A 22 -3.53 7.33 33.02
CA GLU A 22 -2.20 6.78 33.38
C GLU A 22 -1.53 5.92 32.30
N ARG A 23 -2.11 5.77 31.10
CA ARG A 23 -1.52 4.91 30.07
C ARG A 23 -0.81 5.68 28.96
N HIS A 24 0.38 6.14 29.24
CA HIS A 24 1.41 6.34 28.25
C HIS A 24 1.88 4.97 27.71
N GLY A 25 0.99 4.22 27.08
CA GLY A 25 1.26 2.86 26.64
C GLY A 25 1.23 2.71 25.12
N PHE A 26 1.99 1.75 24.62
CA PHE A 26 1.87 1.30 23.24
C PHE A 26 0.54 0.54 23.05
N ALA A 27 -0.18 0.86 21.99
CA ALA A 27 -1.38 0.16 21.59
C ALA A 27 -1.16 -0.55 20.24
N GLY A 28 -1.61 -1.79 20.15
CA GLY A 28 -1.57 -2.54 18.90
C GLY A 28 -2.63 -2.05 17.93
N PHE A 29 -2.30 -1.95 16.65
CA PHE A 29 -3.24 -1.63 15.61
C PHE A 29 -3.05 -2.53 14.37
N GLY A 30 -4.06 -2.62 13.52
CA GLY A 30 -3.99 -3.39 12.29
C GLY A 30 -5.04 -2.97 11.28
N ALA A 31 -4.77 -3.33 10.02
CA ALA A 31 -5.69 -3.15 8.92
C ALA A 31 -5.54 -4.28 7.91
N LEU A 32 -6.64 -4.64 7.29
CA LEU A 32 -6.71 -5.66 6.25
C LEU A 32 -7.44 -5.10 5.03
N SER A 33 -6.94 -5.42 3.85
CA SER A 33 -7.57 -5.07 2.58
C SER A 33 -7.41 -6.21 1.60
N GLY A 34 -8.45 -6.46 0.82
CA GLY A 34 -8.43 -7.38 -0.31
C GLY A 34 -9.14 -6.74 -1.50
N GLY A 35 -8.80 -7.18 -2.69
CA GLY A 35 -9.42 -6.68 -3.91
C GLY A 35 -9.12 -7.54 -5.12
N SER A 36 -9.97 -7.44 -6.12
CA SER A 36 -9.75 -7.94 -7.45
C SER A 36 -9.78 -6.79 -8.44
N LEU A 37 -8.96 -6.88 -9.46
CA LEU A 37 -8.80 -5.85 -10.47
C LEU A 37 -8.64 -6.51 -11.83
N ARG A 38 -9.29 -5.93 -12.84
CA ARG A 38 -9.10 -6.32 -14.23
C ARG A 38 -8.70 -5.12 -15.07
N TYR A 39 -7.56 -5.22 -15.73
CA TYR A 39 -7.11 -4.26 -16.72
C TYR A 39 -7.33 -4.80 -18.13
N ASN A 40 -8.02 -4.04 -18.98
CA ASN A 40 -8.23 -4.36 -20.39
C ASN A 40 -7.58 -3.28 -21.25
N THR A 41 -6.59 -3.66 -22.07
CA THR A 41 -5.89 -2.78 -23.01
C THR A 41 -5.71 -3.43 -24.38
N GLY A 42 -6.68 -4.29 -24.81
CA GLY A 42 -6.53 -5.20 -25.95
C GLY A 42 -5.96 -6.56 -25.52
N SER A 43 -5.08 -6.57 -24.54
CA SER A 43 -4.72 -7.67 -23.66
C SER A 43 -5.41 -7.49 -22.33
N HIS A 44 -5.50 -8.50 -21.47
CA HIS A 44 -6.05 -8.32 -20.13
C HIS A 44 -5.14 -8.89 -19.04
N LEU A 45 -5.20 -8.26 -17.88
CA LEU A 45 -4.55 -8.67 -16.66
C LEU A 45 -5.63 -8.77 -15.56
N ASP A 46 -5.82 -9.94 -15.03
CA ASP A 46 -6.65 -10.19 -13.87
C ASP A 46 -5.77 -10.33 -12.62
N MET A 47 -6.07 -9.60 -11.57
CA MET A 47 -5.30 -9.61 -10.33
C MET A 47 -6.21 -9.75 -9.12
N ASN A 48 -5.84 -10.66 -8.22
CA ASN A 48 -6.44 -10.80 -6.90
C ASN A 48 -5.37 -10.53 -5.84
N SER A 49 -5.71 -9.75 -4.82
CA SER A 49 -4.74 -9.36 -3.81
C SER A 49 -5.31 -9.31 -2.39
N LEU A 50 -4.46 -9.60 -1.43
CA LEU A 50 -4.70 -9.45 0.00
C LEU A 50 -3.53 -8.68 0.61
N SER A 51 -3.83 -7.69 1.45
CA SER A 51 -2.82 -6.90 2.16
C SER A 51 -3.16 -6.81 3.64
N LEU A 52 -2.15 -7.02 4.46
CA LEU A 52 -2.19 -6.91 5.93
C LEU A 52 -1.20 -5.84 6.38
N LEU A 53 -1.62 -5.05 7.34
CA LEU A 53 -0.78 -4.11 8.07
C LEU A 53 -1.01 -4.31 9.55
N THR A 54 0.06 -4.38 10.34
CA THR A 54 0.00 -4.46 11.80
C THR A 54 1.12 -3.63 12.42
N GLY A 55 0.88 -3.09 13.61
CA GLY A 55 1.87 -2.22 14.25
C GLY A 55 1.54 -1.85 15.67
N LEU A 56 2.37 -0.97 16.19
CA LEU A 56 2.22 -0.36 17.50
C LEU A 56 2.12 1.16 17.34
N SER A 57 1.21 1.78 18.06
CA SER A 57 1.05 3.23 18.10
C SER A 57 1.13 3.76 19.52
N TRP A 58 1.53 5.01 19.64
CA TRP A 58 1.68 5.72 20.87
C TRP A 58 1.14 7.15 20.72
N GLY A 59 0.27 7.56 21.64
CA GLY A 59 -0.34 8.89 21.69
C GLY A 59 0.35 9.77 22.71
N ILE A 60 0.65 11.02 22.33
CA ILE A 60 1.27 12.04 23.17
C ILE A 60 0.36 13.27 23.18
N ASP A 61 -0.11 13.67 24.34
CA ASP A 61 -0.86 14.91 24.49
C ASP A 61 0.09 16.11 24.52
N LEU A 62 -0.11 17.04 23.59
CA LEU A 62 0.66 18.26 23.43
C LEU A 62 -0.27 19.49 23.52
N ALA A 63 0.29 20.67 23.85
CA ALA A 63 -0.48 21.88 24.01
C ALA A 63 -1.39 22.26 22.82
N PRO A 64 -1.03 22.03 21.52
CA PRO A 64 -1.95 22.31 20.43
C PRO A 64 -2.90 21.15 20.11
N GLY A 65 -2.72 19.93 20.72
CA GLY A 65 -3.53 18.75 20.41
C GLY A 65 -2.88 17.44 20.78
N ARG A 66 -3.17 16.36 20.02
CA ARG A 66 -2.64 15.03 20.27
C ARG A 66 -1.81 14.53 19.11
N LEU A 67 -0.58 14.15 19.39
CA LEU A 67 0.33 13.51 18.44
C LEU A 67 0.22 11.98 18.58
N THR A 68 -0.12 11.29 17.51
CA THR A 68 -0.01 9.84 17.38
C THR A 68 1.23 9.50 16.56
N LEU A 69 2.12 8.71 17.13
CA LEU A 69 3.25 8.09 16.43
C LEU A 69 3.01 6.59 16.32
N GLY A 70 3.52 5.97 15.27
CA GLY A 70 3.43 4.52 15.13
C GLY A 70 4.54 3.95 14.26
N ALA A 71 4.82 2.67 14.50
CA ALA A 71 5.64 1.84 13.64
C ALA A 71 4.81 0.63 13.19
N PHE A 72 4.97 0.23 11.94
CA PHE A 72 4.18 -0.83 11.37
C PHE A 72 4.99 -1.74 10.48
N PHE A 73 4.47 -2.93 10.32
CA PHE A 73 4.85 -3.94 9.36
C PHE A 73 3.73 -4.10 8.35
N GLU A 74 4.07 -4.30 7.08
CA GLU A 74 3.10 -4.57 6.02
C GLU A 74 3.50 -5.82 5.23
N TYR A 75 2.51 -6.61 4.90
CA TYR A 75 2.60 -7.77 4.03
C TYR A 75 1.43 -7.77 3.05
N GLY A 76 1.69 -8.12 1.82
CA GLY A 76 0.64 -8.37 0.85
C GLY A 76 1.06 -9.43 -0.13
N ASN A 77 0.07 -10.16 -0.62
CA ASN A 77 0.25 -11.12 -1.70
C ASN A 77 -0.87 -10.96 -2.72
N GLY A 78 -0.61 -11.39 -3.94
CA GLY A 78 -1.58 -11.41 -5.01
C GLY A 78 -1.17 -12.41 -6.07
N SER A 79 -2.16 -12.95 -6.75
CA SER A 79 -2.00 -13.71 -7.98
C SER A 79 -2.47 -12.88 -9.16
N TYR A 80 -1.88 -13.10 -10.30
CA TYR A 80 -2.30 -12.44 -11.52
C TYR A 80 -2.24 -13.39 -12.71
N ASP A 81 -3.21 -13.23 -13.62
CA ASP A 81 -3.28 -13.94 -14.89
C ASP A 81 -3.17 -12.90 -16.01
N THR A 82 -2.32 -13.17 -17.01
CA THR A 82 -2.12 -12.31 -18.16
C THR A 82 -2.59 -13.02 -19.44
N HIS A 83 -3.31 -12.30 -20.28
CA HIS A 83 -3.65 -12.73 -21.61
C HIS A 83 -3.23 -11.67 -22.62
N ASN A 84 -2.21 -11.97 -23.42
CA ASN A 84 -1.66 -11.06 -24.41
C ASN A 84 -2.13 -11.47 -25.81
N SER A 85 -2.90 -10.59 -26.45
CA SER A 85 -3.41 -10.78 -27.81
C SER A 85 -2.55 -10.06 -28.82
N PHE A 86 -2.21 -10.72 -29.92
CA PHE A 86 -1.41 -10.17 -31.02
C PHE A 86 -2.17 -10.25 -32.34
N THR A 87 -2.03 -9.23 -33.19
CA THR A 87 -2.76 -9.16 -34.48
C THR A 87 -2.32 -10.25 -35.47
N ASN A 88 -1.05 -10.66 -35.45
CA ASN A 88 -0.46 -11.58 -36.41
C ASN A 88 0.28 -12.77 -35.75
N ALA A 89 0.03 -13.04 -34.49
CA ALA A 89 0.60 -14.18 -33.76
C ALA A 89 -0.45 -14.79 -32.82
N ALA A 90 -0.19 -16.00 -32.36
CA ALA A 90 -1.01 -16.62 -31.33
C ALA A 90 -1.00 -15.77 -30.04
N SER A 91 -2.10 -15.79 -29.29
CA SER A 91 -2.14 -15.20 -27.96
C SER A 91 -1.17 -15.93 -27.03
N VAL A 92 -0.69 -15.23 -26.03
CA VAL A 92 0.21 -15.75 -25.01
C VAL A 92 -0.44 -15.56 -23.65
N ASP A 93 -0.65 -16.67 -22.95
CA ASP A 93 -1.14 -16.72 -21.60
C ASP A 93 0.01 -16.91 -20.62
N GLY A 94 -0.11 -16.30 -19.46
CA GLY A 94 0.83 -16.46 -18.37
C GLY A 94 0.17 -16.13 -17.04
N ASP A 95 0.70 -16.69 -16.00
CA ASP A 95 0.26 -16.47 -14.63
C ASP A 95 1.45 -16.14 -13.72
N GLY A 96 1.16 -15.55 -12.59
CA GLY A 96 2.19 -15.22 -11.64
C GLY A 96 1.66 -14.88 -10.27
N ASN A 97 2.60 -14.85 -9.36
CA ASN A 97 2.37 -14.45 -7.98
C ASN A 97 3.27 -13.27 -7.63
N ALA A 98 2.73 -12.35 -6.85
CA ALA A 98 3.49 -11.24 -6.33
C ALA A 98 3.25 -11.14 -4.82
N TYR A 99 4.30 -10.92 -4.06
CA TYR A 99 4.15 -10.55 -2.66
C TYR A 99 5.09 -9.39 -2.32
N TYR A 100 4.73 -8.65 -1.30
CA TYR A 100 5.60 -7.63 -0.73
C TYR A 100 5.66 -7.75 0.78
N LEU A 101 6.80 -7.36 1.31
CA LEU A 101 7.11 -7.35 2.72
C LEU A 101 7.82 -6.04 3.04
N GLY A 102 7.35 -5.34 4.05
CA GLY A 102 7.96 -4.06 4.40
C GLY A 102 7.56 -3.59 5.78
N GLY A 103 8.01 -2.40 6.08
CA GLY A 103 7.66 -1.72 7.31
C GLY A 103 7.84 -0.22 7.18
N GLY A 104 7.38 0.49 8.18
CA GLY A 104 7.43 1.93 8.15
C GLY A 104 7.04 2.57 9.47
N ILE A 105 6.97 3.89 9.41
CA ILE A 105 6.55 4.75 10.51
C ILE A 105 5.41 5.65 10.06
N LEU A 106 4.58 6.05 10.99
CA LEU A 106 3.51 7.01 10.78
C LEU A 106 3.47 8.04 11.90
N ALA A 107 2.97 9.21 11.57
CA ALA A 107 2.69 10.29 12.52
C ALA A 107 1.40 10.99 12.10
N ARG A 108 0.56 11.34 13.09
CA ARG A 108 -0.60 12.18 12.90
C ARG A 108 -0.74 13.13 14.09
N MET A 109 -0.93 14.40 13.79
CA MET A 109 -1.25 15.46 14.76
C MET A 109 -2.71 15.84 14.60
N ASP A 110 -3.52 15.62 15.61
CA ASP A 110 -4.88 16.10 15.70
C ASP A 110 -4.89 17.38 16.57
N PHE A 111 -5.28 18.50 15.98
CA PHE A 111 -5.36 19.80 16.65
C PHE A 111 -6.74 19.97 17.27
N VAL A 112 -6.79 20.32 18.56
CA VAL A 112 -8.06 20.49 19.27
C VAL A 112 -8.64 21.90 19.06
N ASN A 113 -9.98 21.97 19.08
CA ASN A 113 -10.74 23.22 19.19
C ASN A 113 -10.52 24.25 18.07
N ILE A 114 -10.53 23.82 16.82
CA ILE A 114 -10.55 24.71 15.67
C ILE A 114 -12.01 24.79 15.15
N GLY A 115 -12.81 25.68 15.74
CA GLY A 115 -14.23 25.83 15.40
C GLY A 115 -15.07 24.62 15.81
N PRO A 116 -16.08 24.21 15.02
CA PRO A 116 -16.98 23.11 15.33
C PRO A 116 -16.40 21.71 15.06
N GLY A 117 -15.09 21.60 14.93
CA GLY A 117 -14.42 20.35 14.60
C GLY A 117 -12.95 20.35 15.00
N ARG A 118 -12.18 19.47 14.36
CA ARG A 118 -10.74 19.34 14.55
C ARG A 118 -10.01 19.27 13.23
N PHE A 119 -8.90 19.95 13.12
CA PHE A 119 -7.96 19.84 12.01
C PHE A 119 -6.94 18.76 12.31
N TYR A 120 -6.45 18.07 11.28
CA TYR A 120 -5.34 17.13 11.41
C TYR A 120 -4.33 17.24 10.28
N ALA A 121 -3.10 16.85 10.58
CA ALA A 121 -2.05 16.63 9.61
C ALA A 121 -1.41 15.25 9.87
N GLU A 122 -1.13 14.51 8.80
CA GLU A 122 -0.58 13.17 8.90
C GLU A 122 0.52 12.93 7.87
N ALA A 123 1.45 12.05 8.22
CA ALA A 123 2.52 11.60 7.33
C ALA A 123 2.88 10.16 7.62
N SER A 124 3.37 9.45 6.62
CA SER A 124 3.99 8.14 6.80
C SER A 124 5.10 7.91 5.79
N GLY A 125 6.07 7.10 6.19
CA GLY A 125 7.12 6.60 5.33
C GLY A 125 7.24 5.10 5.47
N ARG A 126 7.49 4.40 4.34
CA ARG A 126 7.62 2.95 4.29
C ARG A 126 8.68 2.50 3.32
N ALA A 127 9.28 1.35 3.59
CA ALA A 127 10.22 0.69 2.72
C ALA A 127 10.08 -0.82 2.83
N GLY A 128 10.41 -1.53 1.77
CA GLY A 128 10.33 -2.98 1.74
C GLY A 128 10.84 -3.56 0.44
N LYS A 129 10.48 -4.80 0.20
CA LYS A 129 10.77 -5.53 -1.03
C LYS A 129 9.50 -6.12 -1.61
N THR A 130 9.39 -6.07 -2.92
CA THR A 130 8.45 -6.86 -3.71
C THR A 130 9.17 -8.07 -4.27
N HIS A 131 8.45 -9.15 -4.41
CA HIS A 131 8.88 -10.35 -5.09
C HIS A 131 7.81 -10.74 -6.10
N ASN A 132 8.21 -11.02 -7.34
CA ASN A 132 7.32 -11.38 -8.41
C ASN A 132 7.83 -12.65 -9.07
N GLU A 133 6.94 -13.62 -9.25
CA GLU A 133 7.16 -14.84 -9.99
C GLU A 133 6.23 -14.83 -11.21
N TYR A 134 6.73 -15.25 -12.33
CA TYR A 134 5.96 -15.37 -13.57
C TYR A 134 6.30 -16.67 -14.28
N ASP A 135 5.28 -17.35 -14.78
CA ASP A 135 5.36 -18.55 -15.63
C ASP A 135 4.47 -18.38 -16.87
N SER A 136 4.95 -18.86 -18.00
CA SER A 136 4.12 -18.95 -19.21
C SER A 136 4.30 -20.32 -19.86
N SER A 137 3.19 -21.02 -20.04
CA SER A 137 3.16 -22.30 -20.75
C SER A 137 3.28 -22.15 -22.26
N ASP A 138 2.98 -20.96 -22.80
CA ASP A 138 2.93 -20.68 -24.22
C ASP A 138 4.27 -20.18 -24.77
N LEU A 139 5.03 -19.48 -23.92
CA LEU A 139 6.38 -19.05 -24.27
C LEU A 139 7.38 -20.19 -24.02
N ARG A 140 8.00 -20.69 -25.10
CA ARG A 140 8.99 -21.77 -25.04
C ARG A 140 10.18 -21.47 -25.92
N ASP A 141 11.36 -21.90 -25.47
CA ASP A 141 12.53 -21.90 -26.33
C ASP A 141 12.52 -23.04 -27.35
N ALA A 142 13.54 -23.08 -28.21
CA ALA A 142 13.70 -24.14 -29.21
C ALA A 142 13.88 -25.56 -28.62
N ALA A 143 14.26 -25.66 -27.34
CA ALA A 143 14.37 -26.92 -26.60
C ALA A 143 13.08 -27.30 -25.85
N GLY A 144 12.02 -26.47 -25.96
CA GLY A 144 10.72 -26.69 -25.33
C GLY A 144 10.64 -26.28 -23.85
N ARG A 145 11.67 -25.58 -23.31
CA ARG A 145 11.64 -25.06 -21.94
C ARG A 145 10.68 -23.89 -21.87
N LYS A 146 9.86 -23.83 -20.83
CA LYS A 146 8.93 -22.75 -20.57
C LYS A 146 9.68 -21.50 -20.14
N ALA A 147 9.10 -20.32 -20.42
CA ALA A 147 9.63 -19.05 -19.92
C ALA A 147 9.10 -18.81 -18.51
N ASP A 148 9.99 -18.76 -17.56
CA ASP A 148 9.75 -18.35 -16.18
C ASP A 148 10.82 -17.39 -15.69
N TYR A 149 10.47 -16.53 -14.75
CA TYR A 149 11.41 -15.67 -14.06
C TYR A 149 10.95 -15.33 -12.65
N ASP A 150 11.94 -15.00 -11.84
CA ASP A 150 11.86 -14.51 -10.48
C ASP A 150 12.48 -13.11 -10.42
N SER A 151 11.79 -12.12 -9.84
CA SER A 151 12.34 -10.79 -9.61
C SER A 151 12.09 -10.29 -8.19
N SER A 152 13.03 -9.53 -7.66
CA SER A 152 12.93 -8.95 -6.32
C SER A 152 13.43 -7.53 -6.30
N SER A 153 12.54 -6.57 -6.07
CA SER A 153 12.82 -5.14 -6.13
C SER A 153 12.52 -4.43 -4.83
N PRO A 154 13.39 -3.52 -4.36
CA PRO A 154 13.05 -2.67 -3.24
C PRO A 154 12.01 -1.63 -3.65
N TYR A 155 11.12 -1.29 -2.70
CA TYR A 155 10.18 -0.20 -2.85
C TYR A 155 10.25 0.78 -1.68
N TYR A 156 9.88 2.03 -1.95
CA TYR A 156 9.78 3.11 -0.99
C TYR A 156 8.46 3.84 -1.18
N GLY A 157 7.86 4.31 -0.11
CA GLY A 157 6.63 5.08 -0.18
C GLY A 157 6.59 6.19 0.86
N LEU A 158 6.05 7.33 0.45
CA LEU A 158 5.76 8.47 1.32
C LEU A 158 4.29 8.83 1.18
N HIS A 159 3.71 9.26 2.27
CA HIS A 159 2.37 9.80 2.32
C HIS A 159 2.34 11.05 3.18
N PHE A 160 1.61 12.05 2.72
CA PHE A 160 1.29 13.27 3.45
C PHE A 160 -0.19 13.55 3.30
N GLY A 161 -0.84 13.93 4.38
CA GLY A 161 -2.26 14.21 4.38
C GLY A 161 -2.62 15.32 5.35
N THR A 162 -3.73 15.96 5.08
CA THR A 162 -4.35 16.92 5.97
C THR A 162 -5.86 16.87 5.80
N GLY A 163 -6.60 17.19 6.83
CA GLY A 163 -8.04 17.21 6.78
C GLY A 163 -8.68 17.92 7.96
N TYR A 164 -9.98 18.09 7.84
CA TYR A 164 -10.81 18.70 8.86
C TYR A 164 -12.03 17.81 9.14
N VAL A 165 -12.12 17.32 10.35
CA VAL A 165 -13.29 16.55 10.83
C VAL A 165 -14.30 17.52 11.41
N TRP A 166 -15.36 17.75 10.67
CA TRP A 166 -16.45 18.64 11.08
C TRP A 166 -17.51 17.84 11.88
N ASN A 167 -17.78 18.26 13.10
CA ASN A 167 -18.88 17.72 13.91
C ASN A 167 -20.17 18.42 13.50
N ILE A 168 -21.01 17.74 12.69
CA ILE A 168 -22.30 18.29 12.26
C ILE A 168 -23.29 18.28 13.44
N ASN A 169 -23.30 17.18 14.18
CA ASN A 169 -24.04 16.97 15.44
C ASN A 169 -23.40 15.82 16.23
N ASP A 170 -23.96 15.47 17.38
CA ASP A 170 -23.44 14.41 18.26
C ASP A 170 -23.39 13.01 17.63
N ALA A 171 -24.15 12.78 16.55
CA ALA A 171 -24.24 11.49 15.87
C ALA A 171 -23.55 11.44 14.49
N ALA A 172 -23.15 12.61 13.94
CA ALA A 172 -22.63 12.70 12.58
C ALA A 172 -21.41 13.60 12.47
N THR A 173 -20.38 13.09 11.82
CA THR A 173 -19.18 13.83 11.47
C THR A 173 -18.91 13.75 9.98
N LEU A 174 -18.34 14.81 9.40
CA LEU A 174 -17.86 14.87 8.03
C LEU A 174 -16.35 15.07 8.04
N ASP A 175 -15.61 14.17 7.40
CA ASP A 175 -14.15 14.28 7.23
C ASP A 175 -13.86 14.79 5.81
N LEU A 176 -13.30 15.99 5.73
CA LEU A 176 -12.83 16.59 4.49
C LEU A 176 -11.32 16.53 4.46
N TYR A 177 -10.74 15.85 3.47
CA TYR A 177 -9.28 15.65 3.44
C TYR A 177 -8.67 15.78 2.04
N GLY A 178 -7.37 16.09 2.03
CA GLY A 178 -6.48 15.96 0.90
C GLY A 178 -5.24 15.14 1.29
N LYS A 179 -4.92 14.13 0.48
CA LYS A 179 -3.78 13.24 0.72
C LYS A 179 -2.93 13.09 -0.53
N TYR A 180 -1.62 13.18 -0.36
CA TYR A 180 -0.62 12.93 -1.40
C TYR A 180 0.14 11.65 -1.10
N PHE A 181 0.33 10.83 -2.12
CA PHE A 181 1.06 9.57 -2.10
C PHE A 181 2.16 9.61 -3.13
N TRP A 182 3.33 9.18 -2.74
CA TRP A 182 4.43 8.89 -3.63
C TRP A 182 4.96 7.49 -3.35
N THR A 183 5.18 6.72 -4.40
CA THR A 183 5.76 5.38 -4.31
C THR A 183 6.79 5.22 -5.43
N ARG A 184 7.95 4.67 -5.09
CA ARG A 184 8.97 4.26 -6.03
C ARG A 184 9.28 2.78 -5.81
N GLN A 185 9.26 2.01 -6.88
CA GLN A 185 9.81 0.66 -6.94
C GLN A 185 11.01 0.70 -7.87
N GLN A 186 12.14 0.17 -7.43
CA GLN A 186 13.33 0.11 -8.25
C GLN A 186 13.17 -0.96 -9.33
N GLY A 187 13.79 -0.70 -10.47
CA GLY A 187 13.89 -1.66 -11.55
C GLY A 187 14.75 -2.87 -11.16
N ASP A 188 14.64 -3.92 -11.94
CA ASP A 188 15.40 -5.15 -11.77
C ASP A 188 15.76 -5.72 -13.15
N SER A 189 16.79 -6.57 -13.20
CA SER A 189 17.17 -7.29 -14.41
C SER A 189 17.24 -8.77 -14.10
N VAL A 190 16.40 -9.54 -14.77
CA VAL A 190 16.22 -10.97 -14.54
C VAL A 190 16.57 -11.78 -15.79
N GLY A 191 17.13 -12.97 -15.59
CA GLY A 191 17.30 -13.96 -16.65
C GLY A 191 16.08 -14.86 -16.72
N LEU A 192 15.54 -15.03 -17.93
CA LEU A 192 14.53 -16.06 -18.19
C LEU A 192 15.20 -17.43 -18.21
N SER A 193 14.44 -18.46 -17.82
CA SER A 193 14.84 -19.87 -17.94
C SER A 193 15.21 -20.28 -19.37
N THR A 194 14.69 -19.56 -20.36
CA THR A 194 14.99 -19.70 -21.79
C THR A 194 16.32 -19.11 -22.21
N GLY A 195 16.94 -18.28 -21.36
CA GLY A 195 18.27 -17.70 -21.57
C GLY A 195 18.28 -16.23 -21.98
N GLU A 196 17.12 -15.63 -22.25
CA GLU A 196 16.99 -14.18 -22.47
C GLU A 196 17.06 -13.40 -21.17
N HIS A 197 17.31 -12.08 -21.28
CA HIS A 197 17.30 -11.15 -20.16
C HIS A 197 16.16 -10.15 -20.32
N LEU A 198 15.40 -9.97 -19.23
CA LEU A 198 14.42 -8.91 -19.09
C LEU A 198 14.97 -7.82 -18.16
N SER A 199 14.79 -6.57 -18.55
CA SER A 199 15.09 -5.42 -17.72
C SER A 199 13.81 -4.66 -17.42
N PHE A 200 13.52 -4.46 -16.16
CA PHE A 200 12.40 -3.66 -15.67
C PHE A 200 12.93 -2.31 -15.22
N ASP A 201 12.33 -1.24 -15.71
CA ASP A 201 12.67 0.13 -15.31
C ASP A 201 12.08 0.48 -13.94
N ASP A 202 12.61 1.54 -13.33
CA ASP A 202 12.07 2.13 -12.11
C ASP A 202 10.62 2.59 -12.34
N ILE A 203 9.75 2.23 -11.42
CA ILE A 203 8.36 2.70 -11.39
C ILE A 203 8.22 3.80 -10.35
N ASN A 204 7.82 5.00 -10.80
CA ASN A 204 7.48 6.11 -9.94
C ASN A 204 5.98 6.42 -10.08
N SER A 205 5.27 6.45 -8.97
CA SER A 205 3.85 6.75 -8.93
C SER A 205 3.57 7.88 -7.95
N SER A 206 2.81 8.87 -8.40
CA SER A 206 2.29 9.96 -7.58
C SER A 206 0.78 10.00 -7.70
N ARG A 207 0.09 10.15 -6.57
CA ARG A 207 -1.36 10.21 -6.51
C ARG A 207 -1.83 11.27 -5.53
N LEU A 208 -2.84 12.04 -5.93
CA LEU A 208 -3.62 12.89 -5.06
C LEU A 208 -5.00 12.27 -4.82
N ARG A 209 -5.49 12.34 -3.59
CA ARG A 209 -6.82 11.87 -3.20
C ARG A 209 -7.49 12.94 -2.34
N PHE A 210 -8.74 13.22 -2.67
CA PHE A 210 -9.62 14.12 -1.92
C PHE A 210 -10.88 13.36 -1.50
N GLY A 211 -11.44 13.73 -0.40
CA GLY A 211 -12.71 13.19 0.13
C GLY A 211 -13.28 14.07 1.23
#